data_1c4e21f2b92ab5457715de443d416c1a
#
_entry.id   1c4e21f2b92ab5457715de443d416c1a
#
_cell.length_a   1.000
_cell.length_b   1.000
_cell.length_c   1.000
_cell.angle_alpha   90.00
_cell.angle_beta   90.00
_cell.angle_gamma   90.00
#
_symmetry.space_group_name_H-M   'P 1'
#
loop_
_entity.id
_entity.type
_entity.pdbx_description
1 polymer ?
#
loop_
_entity_poly.entity_id
_entity_poly.type
_entity_poly.pdbx_seq_one_letter_code
_entity_poly.pdbx_strand_id
1 'polypeptide(L)'
;MFAGLSAVEFDALVSDLEPVGLARKARRAARRPRQRKPGAGRKAKLVFTERLLPTLLYDRAYVAQEFVGFSFGVDTGTASREVQEIRLCMAGALRIPETEVRIDPDDFRAVFVDATEQPVNRPKRKQRRSDSGKKTRRTLKHQVVVARKRKGPGEKPEVATKSVSKGAKGRVHDEKLYDRSRLRIPQGVPKSGDSGYPGSDLRVPKKKPRKGQRTDDERRSNRRLAKERIVAEHGLGKMKIWRIASDR
;
A
#
# COMPACT_ATOMS: atom_id res chain seq x y z
N MET A 1 -14.48 -15.12 0.56
CA MET A 1 -13.72 -14.54 1.69
C MET A 1 -13.88 -13.03 1.67
N PHE A 2 -14.67 -12.46 2.58
CA PHE A 2 -14.93 -11.01 2.62
C PHE A 2 -13.70 -10.18 3.03
N ALA A 3 -12.84 -10.70 3.93
CA ALA A 3 -11.65 -10.00 4.41
C ALA A 3 -10.43 -10.12 3.48
N GLY A 4 -10.48 -10.97 2.45
CA GLY A 4 -9.40 -11.17 1.49
C GLY A 4 -8.19 -11.94 2.01
N LEU A 5 -8.32 -12.55 3.18
CA LEU A 5 -7.32 -13.42 3.81
C LEU A 5 -7.90 -14.81 4.00
N SER A 6 -7.07 -15.84 3.96
CA SER A 6 -7.41 -17.18 4.45
C SER A 6 -7.54 -17.17 5.97
N ALA A 7 -8.12 -18.22 6.55
CA ALA A 7 -8.20 -18.35 8.01
C ALA A 7 -6.80 -18.35 8.65
N VAL A 8 -5.86 -19.08 8.07
CA VAL A 8 -4.47 -19.15 8.55
C VAL A 8 -3.78 -17.76 8.51
N GLU A 9 -3.95 -17.01 7.42
CA GLU A 9 -3.41 -15.64 7.31
C GLU A 9 -4.07 -14.68 8.30
N PHE A 10 -5.36 -14.85 8.56
CA PHE A 10 -6.09 -14.06 9.54
C PHE A 10 -5.60 -14.33 10.96
N ASP A 11 -5.44 -15.60 11.34
CA ASP A 11 -4.96 -16.01 12.67
C ASP A 11 -3.50 -15.54 12.89
N ALA A 12 -2.65 -15.65 11.87
CA ALA A 12 -1.30 -15.10 11.92
C ALA A 12 -1.32 -13.57 12.14
N LEU A 13 -2.19 -12.86 11.43
CA LEU A 13 -2.35 -11.42 11.60
C LEU A 13 -2.86 -11.03 12.98
N VAL A 14 -3.78 -11.80 13.56
CA VAL A 14 -4.25 -11.62 14.94
C VAL A 14 -3.08 -11.78 15.92
N SER A 15 -2.29 -12.84 15.76
CA SER A 15 -1.11 -13.14 16.62
C SER A 15 -0.08 -12.00 16.58
N ASP A 16 0.13 -11.38 15.43
CA ASP A 16 1.07 -10.27 15.27
C ASP A 16 0.52 -8.94 15.86
N LEU A 17 -0.77 -8.70 15.75
CA LEU A 17 -1.37 -7.41 16.08
C LEU A 17 -1.88 -7.31 17.51
N GLU A 18 -2.34 -8.40 18.13
CA GLU A 18 -2.91 -8.38 19.48
C GLU A 18 -1.93 -7.88 20.53
N PRO A 19 -0.64 -8.33 20.56
CA PRO A 19 0.36 -7.79 21.49
C PRO A 19 0.59 -6.28 21.31
N VAL A 20 0.56 -5.80 20.07
CA VAL A 20 0.69 -4.37 19.76
C VAL A 20 -0.51 -3.60 20.30
N GLY A 21 -1.70 -4.14 20.15
CA GLY A 21 -2.94 -3.57 20.70
C GLY A 21 -2.90 -3.47 22.22
N LEU A 22 -2.47 -4.53 22.91
CA LEU A 22 -2.30 -4.55 24.35
C LEU A 22 -1.25 -3.53 24.83
N ALA A 23 -0.09 -3.45 24.18
CA ALA A 23 0.95 -2.49 24.49
C ALA A 23 0.46 -1.03 24.30
N ARG A 24 -0.31 -0.76 23.25
CA ARG A 24 -0.92 0.57 23.03
C ARG A 24 -1.91 0.92 24.13
N LYS A 25 -2.76 -0.03 24.52
CA LYS A 25 -3.73 0.14 25.61
C LYS A 25 -3.02 0.45 26.94
N ALA A 26 -1.95 -0.28 27.25
CA ALA A 26 -1.12 -0.05 28.44
C ALA A 26 -0.47 1.33 28.44
N ARG A 27 0.16 1.75 27.32
CA ARG A 27 0.76 3.10 27.18
C ARG A 27 -0.28 4.21 27.34
N ARG A 28 -1.49 4.02 26.82
CA ARG A 28 -2.59 5.00 26.95
C ARG A 28 -3.06 5.10 28.40
N ALA A 29 -3.14 3.97 29.12
CA ALA A 29 -3.48 3.93 30.53
C ALA A 29 -2.41 4.63 31.41
N ALA A 30 -1.12 4.43 31.11
CA ALA A 30 -0.01 5.05 31.84
C ALA A 30 0.07 6.58 31.67
N ARG A 31 -0.39 7.13 30.53
CA ARG A 31 -0.37 8.59 30.27
C ARG A 31 -1.37 9.40 31.10
N ARG A 32 -2.39 8.76 31.66
CA ARG A 32 -3.41 9.40 32.47
C ARG A 32 -3.59 8.61 33.75
N PRO A 33 -2.99 9.01 34.86
CA PRO A 33 -3.23 8.37 36.15
C PRO A 33 -4.73 8.39 36.43
N ARG A 34 -5.30 7.23 36.65
CA ARG A 34 -6.73 7.07 36.91
C ARG A 34 -6.95 7.10 38.41
N GLN A 35 -7.93 7.86 38.86
CA GLN A 35 -8.36 7.82 40.25
C GLN A 35 -9.09 6.52 40.64
N ARG A 36 -9.67 5.81 39.63
CA ARG A 36 -10.40 4.56 39.84
C ARG A 36 -9.62 3.37 39.26
N LYS A 37 -9.70 2.23 39.93
CA LYS A 37 -9.07 0.97 39.48
C LYS A 37 -9.47 0.62 38.06
N PRO A 38 -8.57 0.07 37.22
CA PRO A 38 -8.90 -0.45 35.90
C PRO A 38 -9.99 -1.52 35.98
N GLY A 39 -10.94 -1.51 35.05
CA GLY A 39 -12.01 -2.53 34.99
C GLY A 39 -13.37 -2.11 35.53
N ALA A 40 -13.50 -0.94 36.14
CA ALA A 40 -14.78 -0.41 36.68
C ALA A 40 -15.78 0.09 35.60
N GLY A 41 -15.51 -0.11 34.31
CA GLY A 41 -16.36 0.34 33.21
C GLY A 41 -17.09 -0.82 32.52
N ARG A 42 -18.01 -0.48 31.58
CA ARG A 42 -18.64 -1.45 30.72
C ARG A 42 -17.59 -2.26 29.96
N LYS A 43 -17.75 -3.61 29.94
CA LYS A 43 -16.88 -4.50 29.15
C LYS A 43 -16.96 -4.14 27.66
N ALA A 44 -15.84 -4.30 26.94
CA ALA A 44 -15.84 -4.13 25.48
C ALA A 44 -16.76 -5.16 24.85
N LYS A 45 -17.60 -4.75 23.92
CA LYS A 45 -18.52 -5.65 23.23
C LYS A 45 -17.80 -6.63 22.31
N LEU A 46 -16.65 -6.19 21.74
CA LEU A 46 -15.89 -6.95 20.75
C LEU A 46 -14.52 -7.32 21.33
N VAL A 47 -14.12 -8.59 21.23
CA VAL A 47 -12.76 -9.05 21.49
C VAL A 47 -11.83 -8.65 20.33
N PHE A 48 -10.51 -8.81 20.48
CA PHE A 48 -9.55 -8.30 19.50
C PHE A 48 -9.81 -8.83 18.07
N THR A 49 -10.07 -10.12 17.95
CA THR A 49 -10.38 -10.81 16.68
C THR A 49 -11.63 -10.22 16.02
N GLU A 50 -12.68 -10.02 16.83
CA GLU A 50 -13.94 -9.40 16.37
C GLU A 50 -13.79 -7.92 16.02
N ARG A 51 -12.74 -7.25 16.45
CA ARG A 51 -12.40 -5.86 16.08
C ARG A 51 -11.59 -5.79 14.79
N LEU A 52 -10.76 -6.81 14.55
CA LEU A 52 -9.94 -6.89 13.34
C LEU A 52 -10.79 -7.15 12.09
N LEU A 53 -11.73 -8.09 12.16
CA LEU A 53 -12.56 -8.46 11.02
C LEU A 53 -13.37 -7.29 10.42
N PRO A 54 -14.12 -6.48 11.19
CA PRO A 54 -14.82 -5.29 10.67
C PRO A 54 -13.86 -4.25 10.08
N THR A 55 -12.65 -4.13 10.63
CA THR A 55 -11.63 -3.23 10.07
C THR A 55 -11.18 -3.69 8.69
N LEU A 56 -10.86 -4.98 8.53
CA LEU A 56 -10.49 -5.56 7.24
C LEU A 56 -11.63 -5.47 6.23
N LEU A 57 -12.87 -5.73 6.65
CA LEU A 57 -14.06 -5.58 5.81
C LEU A 57 -14.22 -4.13 5.34
N TYR A 58 -14.09 -3.17 6.26
CA TYR A 58 -14.15 -1.75 5.95
C TYR A 58 -13.06 -1.33 4.95
N ASP A 59 -11.80 -1.72 5.20
CA ASP A 59 -10.68 -1.35 4.33
C ASP A 59 -10.76 -2.00 2.94
N ARG A 60 -11.27 -3.23 2.87
CA ARG A 60 -11.39 -3.95 1.61
C ARG A 60 -12.59 -3.53 0.78
N ALA A 61 -13.75 -3.43 1.38
CA ALA A 61 -15.01 -3.14 0.67
C ALA A 61 -15.35 -1.65 0.66
N TYR A 62 -14.76 -0.87 1.58
CA TYR A 62 -14.97 0.57 1.76
C TYR A 62 -16.45 0.94 1.90
N VAL A 63 -17.17 0.11 2.64
CA VAL A 63 -18.60 0.30 2.95
C VAL A 63 -18.81 1.40 3.99
N ALA A 64 -20.05 1.90 4.15
CA ALA A 64 -20.36 2.85 5.21
C ALA A 64 -20.13 2.25 6.61
N GLN A 65 -19.62 3.05 7.54
CA GLN A 65 -19.35 2.58 8.92
C GLN A 65 -20.63 2.18 9.66
N GLU A 66 -21.78 2.72 9.27
CA GLU A 66 -23.10 2.30 9.73
C GLU A 66 -23.40 0.85 9.39
N PHE A 67 -23.08 0.44 8.15
CA PHE A 67 -23.22 -0.95 7.72
C PHE A 67 -22.29 -1.88 8.53
N VAL A 68 -21.06 -1.44 8.79
CA VAL A 68 -20.13 -2.20 9.64
C VAL A 68 -20.70 -2.31 11.05
N GLY A 69 -21.18 -1.22 11.64
CA GLY A 69 -21.79 -1.22 12.97
C GLY A 69 -22.98 -2.18 13.05
N PHE A 70 -23.88 -2.12 12.09
CA PHE A 70 -25.02 -3.03 11.99
C PHE A 70 -24.59 -4.50 11.91
N SER A 71 -23.64 -4.82 11.03
CA SER A 71 -23.18 -6.20 10.79
C SER A 71 -22.50 -6.84 12.02
N PHE A 72 -21.93 -6.05 12.91
CA PHE A 72 -21.24 -6.52 14.12
C PHE A 72 -21.94 -6.15 15.43
N GLY A 73 -23.19 -5.72 15.37
CA GLY A 73 -24.03 -5.44 16.54
C GLY A 73 -23.53 -4.29 17.42
N VAL A 74 -22.84 -3.31 16.83
CA VAL A 74 -22.32 -2.13 17.52
C VAL A 74 -22.83 -0.84 16.88
N ASP A 75 -22.83 0.26 17.61
CA ASP A 75 -23.14 1.57 17.06
C ASP A 75 -22.04 2.09 16.13
N THR A 76 -22.40 2.98 15.18
CA THR A 76 -21.49 3.59 14.22
C THR A 76 -20.27 4.25 14.85
N GLY A 77 -20.46 4.92 15.99
CA GLY A 77 -19.36 5.57 16.73
C GLY A 77 -18.39 4.56 17.32
N THR A 78 -18.88 3.40 17.75
CA THR A 78 -18.04 2.29 18.21
C THR A 78 -17.29 1.66 17.02
N ALA A 79 -17.99 1.34 15.91
CA ALA A 79 -17.35 0.83 14.70
C ALA A 79 -16.23 1.75 14.21
N SER A 80 -16.47 3.06 14.16
CA SER A 80 -15.46 4.05 13.77
C SER A 80 -14.23 4.04 14.67
N ARG A 81 -14.44 4.00 16.00
CA ARG A 81 -13.33 3.95 16.97
C ARG A 81 -12.51 2.67 16.85
N GLU A 82 -13.17 1.53 16.69
CA GLU A 82 -12.49 0.25 16.54
C GLU A 82 -11.67 0.17 15.26
N VAL A 83 -12.22 0.61 14.13
CA VAL A 83 -11.48 0.71 12.86
C VAL A 83 -10.24 1.59 13.03
N GLN A 84 -10.35 2.74 13.68
CA GLN A 84 -9.20 3.62 13.91
C GLN A 84 -8.14 3.00 14.82
N GLU A 85 -8.52 2.37 15.93
CA GLU A 85 -7.59 1.73 16.88
C GLU A 85 -6.86 0.57 16.22
N ILE A 86 -7.54 -0.30 15.47
CA ILE A 86 -6.92 -1.42 14.76
C ILE A 86 -5.97 -0.92 13.66
N ARG A 87 -6.34 0.10 12.90
CA ARG A 87 -5.45 0.72 11.91
C ARG A 87 -4.17 1.26 12.53
N LEU A 88 -4.25 1.83 13.74
CA LEU A 88 -3.08 2.29 14.47
C LEU A 88 -2.21 1.11 14.97
N CYS A 89 -2.80 -0.03 15.29
CA CYS A 89 -2.04 -1.25 15.58
C CYS A 89 -1.34 -1.76 14.30
N MET A 90 -2.06 -1.86 13.19
CA MET A 90 -1.51 -2.25 11.89
C MET A 90 -0.35 -1.35 11.46
N ALA A 91 -0.50 -0.03 11.56
CA ALA A 91 0.56 0.93 11.24
C ALA A 91 1.79 0.81 12.15
N GLY A 92 1.61 0.31 13.37
CA GLY A 92 2.70 0.05 14.32
C GLY A 92 3.47 -1.25 14.03
N ALA A 93 2.77 -2.29 13.62
CA ALA A 93 3.30 -3.64 13.40
C ALA A 93 3.73 -3.88 11.94
N LEU A 94 2.89 -3.48 10.99
CA LEU A 94 3.06 -3.78 9.56
C LEU A 94 3.74 -2.59 8.86
N ARG A 95 5.04 -2.44 9.04
CA ARG A 95 5.79 -1.36 8.40
C ARG A 95 6.40 -1.81 7.09
N ILE A 96 5.91 -1.25 5.98
CA ILE A 96 6.60 -1.36 4.70
C ILE A 96 7.65 -0.23 4.64
N PRO A 97 8.92 -0.53 4.34
CA PRO A 97 9.96 0.49 4.21
C PRO A 97 9.60 1.57 3.19
N GLU A 98 9.93 2.84 3.48
CA GLU A 98 9.64 3.96 2.58
C GLU A 98 10.77 4.19 1.56
N THR A 99 12.02 4.01 1.99
CA THR A 99 13.20 4.43 1.23
C THR A 99 14.20 3.30 0.98
N GLU A 100 14.03 2.15 1.60
CA GLU A 100 14.95 1.03 1.50
C GLU A 100 14.23 -0.22 1.01
N VAL A 101 14.76 -0.83 -0.03
CA VAL A 101 14.26 -2.09 -0.57
C VAL A 101 15.11 -3.23 0.01
N ARG A 102 14.58 -3.91 1.01
CA ARG A 102 15.25 -5.05 1.65
C ARG A 102 14.91 -6.32 0.89
N ILE A 103 15.80 -6.71 0.02
CA ILE A 103 15.74 -7.95 -0.77
C ILE A 103 17.15 -8.54 -0.87
N ASP A 104 17.22 -9.85 -0.92
CA ASP A 104 18.43 -10.55 -1.30
C ASP A 104 18.49 -10.59 -2.84
N PRO A 105 19.58 -10.12 -3.48
CA PRO A 105 19.74 -10.18 -4.93
C PRO A 105 19.59 -11.59 -5.52
N ASP A 106 19.95 -12.62 -4.75
CA ASP A 106 19.87 -14.01 -5.21
C ASP A 106 18.45 -14.55 -5.20
N ASP A 107 17.59 -14.05 -4.32
CA ASP A 107 16.18 -14.43 -4.24
C ASP A 107 15.29 -13.71 -5.26
N PHE A 108 15.74 -12.57 -5.76
CA PHE A 108 14.90 -11.70 -6.61
C PHE A 108 15.50 -11.50 -8.00
N ARG A 109 14.62 -11.63 -9.00
CA ARG A 109 14.98 -11.50 -10.42
C ARG A 109 15.01 -10.06 -10.90
N ALA A 110 14.09 -9.23 -10.41
CA ALA A 110 13.92 -7.85 -10.85
C ALA A 110 13.09 -7.03 -9.86
N VAL A 111 13.31 -5.73 -9.89
CA VAL A 111 12.54 -4.73 -9.14
C VAL A 111 11.86 -3.78 -10.12
N PHE A 112 10.61 -3.46 -9.85
CA PHE A 112 9.80 -2.52 -10.63
C PHE A 112 9.37 -1.36 -9.74
N VAL A 113 9.59 -0.15 -10.25
CA VAL A 113 9.15 1.09 -9.61
C VAL A 113 8.00 1.67 -10.42
N ASP A 114 6.90 1.94 -9.75
CA ASP A 114 5.73 2.56 -10.36
C ASP A 114 5.08 3.54 -9.38
N ALA A 115 4.25 4.44 -9.87
CA ALA A 115 3.49 5.37 -9.06
C ALA A 115 2.00 5.02 -9.07
N THR A 116 1.41 4.95 -7.90
CA THR A 116 -0.04 4.77 -7.75
C THR A 116 -0.67 6.01 -7.14
N GLU A 117 -1.88 6.33 -7.56
CA GLU A 117 -2.63 7.46 -7.07
C GLU A 117 -3.86 7.00 -6.29
N GLN A 118 -3.96 7.48 -5.06
CA GLN A 118 -5.11 7.28 -4.19
C GLN A 118 -5.98 8.53 -4.21
N PRO A 119 -7.29 8.45 -4.55
CA PRO A 119 -8.21 9.57 -4.47
C PRO A 119 -8.31 10.10 -3.03
N VAL A 120 -8.43 11.42 -2.89
CA VAL A 120 -8.64 12.06 -1.60
C VAL A 120 -9.77 13.05 -1.65
N ASN A 121 -10.41 13.28 -0.52
CA ASN A 121 -11.43 14.31 -0.38
C ASN A 121 -10.84 15.69 -0.68
N ARG A 122 -11.71 16.60 -1.13
CA ARG A 122 -11.31 17.96 -1.49
C ARG A 122 -10.60 18.66 -0.33
N PRO A 123 -9.29 19.00 -0.46
CA PRO A 123 -8.59 19.75 0.57
C PRO A 123 -9.21 21.15 0.73
N LYS A 124 -9.30 21.64 1.98
CA LYS A 124 -9.80 22.99 2.25
C LYS A 124 -8.91 24.09 1.63
N ARG A 125 -7.59 23.85 1.48
CA ARG A 125 -6.62 24.82 0.95
C ARG A 125 -5.70 24.19 -0.10
N LYS A 126 -5.13 25.03 -0.99
CA LYS A 126 -4.12 24.64 -2.01
C LYS A 126 -4.56 23.49 -2.92
N GLN A 127 -5.82 23.48 -3.33
CA GLN A 127 -6.48 22.41 -4.09
C GLN A 127 -5.75 22.03 -5.38
N ARG A 128 -5.31 23.01 -6.18
CA ARG A 128 -4.60 22.80 -7.47
C ARG A 128 -3.34 21.91 -7.33
N ARG A 129 -2.73 21.85 -6.15
CA ARG A 129 -1.54 21.00 -5.93
C ARG A 129 -1.85 19.53 -5.85
N SER A 130 -3.08 19.18 -5.50
CA SER A 130 -3.54 17.79 -5.37
C SER A 130 -4.22 17.28 -6.64
N ASP A 131 -4.44 18.13 -7.63
CA ASP A 131 -5.11 17.74 -8.88
C ASP A 131 -4.18 16.85 -9.71
N SER A 132 -4.63 15.64 -10.02
CA SER A 132 -3.95 14.74 -10.95
C SER A 132 -4.29 15.13 -12.38
N GLY A 133 -3.27 15.41 -13.20
CA GLY A 133 -3.45 15.69 -14.63
C GLY A 133 -3.98 14.48 -15.42
N LYS A 134 -3.77 13.25 -14.94
CA LYS A 134 -4.26 12.02 -15.58
C LYS A 134 -5.70 11.68 -15.20
N LYS A 135 -6.12 12.00 -13.97
CA LYS A 135 -7.39 11.48 -13.39
C LYS A 135 -8.46 12.54 -13.17
N THR A 136 -8.20 13.79 -13.50
CA THR A 136 -9.13 14.92 -13.33
C THR A 136 -9.75 15.02 -11.94
N ARG A 137 -9.07 14.46 -10.93
CA ARG A 137 -9.50 14.43 -9.53
C ARG A 137 -8.31 14.66 -8.60
N ARG A 138 -8.60 14.92 -7.31
CA ARG A 138 -7.56 15.13 -6.29
C ARG A 138 -7.05 13.81 -5.80
N THR A 139 -5.73 13.66 -5.79
CA THR A 139 -5.07 12.42 -5.40
C THR A 139 -3.85 12.68 -4.53
N LEU A 140 -3.52 11.69 -3.72
CA LEU A 140 -2.17 11.47 -3.19
C LEU A 140 -1.49 10.43 -4.07
N LYS A 141 -0.24 10.70 -4.40
CA LYS A 141 0.59 9.82 -5.21
C LYS A 141 1.63 9.15 -4.34
N HIS A 142 1.73 7.83 -4.45
CA HIS A 142 2.71 7.01 -3.76
C HIS A 142 3.56 6.30 -4.79
N GLN A 143 4.87 6.28 -4.58
CA GLN A 143 5.77 5.41 -5.30
C GLN A 143 5.73 4.04 -4.63
N VAL A 144 5.58 3.00 -5.42
CA VAL A 144 5.52 1.61 -4.98
C VAL A 144 6.63 0.84 -5.66
N VAL A 145 7.33 0.05 -4.88
CA VAL A 145 8.38 -0.84 -5.37
C VAL A 145 7.91 -2.28 -5.21
N VAL A 146 7.83 -2.96 -6.33
CA VAL A 146 7.43 -4.37 -6.41
C VAL A 146 8.64 -5.20 -6.83
N ALA A 147 8.96 -6.23 -6.08
CA ALA A 147 10.04 -7.15 -6.40
C ALA A 147 9.46 -8.48 -6.88
N ARG A 148 10.03 -9.03 -7.95
CA ARG A 148 9.71 -10.35 -8.50
C ARG A 148 10.70 -11.37 -7.98
N LYS A 149 10.22 -12.39 -7.26
CA LYS A 149 11.06 -13.49 -6.80
C LYS A 149 11.59 -14.35 -7.95
N ARG A 150 12.76 -14.94 -7.78
CA ARG A 150 13.24 -16.02 -8.63
C ARG A 150 12.41 -17.27 -8.35
N LYS A 151 11.99 -17.92 -9.39
CA LYS A 151 11.18 -19.14 -9.34
C LYS A 151 11.71 -20.11 -10.39
N GLY A 152 11.50 -21.39 -10.16
CA GLY A 152 11.84 -22.45 -11.10
C GLY A 152 11.05 -22.38 -12.41
N PRO A 153 11.49 -23.09 -13.45
CA PRO A 153 10.75 -23.20 -14.69
C PRO A 153 9.33 -23.74 -14.45
N GLY A 154 8.32 -23.07 -15.04
CA GLY A 154 6.91 -23.48 -14.90
C GLY A 154 6.18 -22.95 -13.67
N GLU A 155 6.87 -22.39 -12.67
CA GLU A 155 6.22 -21.82 -11.50
C GLU A 155 5.60 -20.44 -11.79
N LYS A 156 4.43 -20.19 -11.17
CA LYS A 156 3.76 -18.88 -11.28
C LYS A 156 4.64 -17.77 -10.71
N PRO A 157 4.74 -16.61 -11.37
CA PRO A 157 5.51 -15.48 -10.87
C PRO A 157 4.99 -15.03 -9.50
N GLU A 158 5.87 -14.95 -8.53
CA GLU A 158 5.56 -14.40 -7.22
C GLU A 158 6.10 -12.98 -7.11
N VAL A 159 5.26 -12.07 -6.64
CA VAL A 159 5.60 -10.66 -6.47
C VAL A 159 5.27 -10.20 -5.06
N ALA A 160 6.14 -9.37 -4.52
CA ALA A 160 5.96 -8.76 -3.21
C ALA A 160 6.20 -7.25 -3.29
N THR A 161 5.34 -6.48 -2.64
CA THR A 161 5.57 -5.05 -2.42
C THR A 161 6.65 -4.88 -1.35
N LYS A 162 7.72 -4.18 -1.68
CA LYS A 162 8.91 -4.04 -0.83
C LYS A 162 9.12 -2.64 -0.28
N SER A 163 8.56 -1.63 -0.94
CA SER A 163 8.61 -0.25 -0.47
C SER A 163 7.39 0.53 -0.94
N VAL A 164 6.92 1.44 -0.10
CA VAL A 164 5.87 2.41 -0.42
C VAL A 164 6.29 3.76 0.13
N SER A 165 6.43 4.76 -0.74
CA SER A 165 6.84 6.10 -0.32
C SER A 165 5.75 6.83 0.46
N LYS A 166 6.14 7.86 1.20
CA LYS A 166 5.18 8.85 1.72
C LYS A 166 4.36 9.44 0.59
N GLY A 167 3.10 9.77 0.89
CA GLY A 167 2.18 10.38 -0.06
C GLY A 167 2.67 11.76 -0.53
N ALA A 168 2.83 11.92 -1.83
CA ALA A 168 3.04 13.20 -2.49
C ALA A 168 1.72 13.69 -3.09
N LYS A 169 1.65 14.98 -3.43
CA LYS A 169 0.47 15.55 -4.09
C LYS A 169 0.37 15.01 -5.52
N GLY A 170 -0.85 14.70 -6.01
CA GLY A 170 -1.09 14.04 -7.29
C GLY A 170 -0.46 14.74 -8.52
N ARG A 171 -0.23 16.06 -8.44
CA ARG A 171 0.44 16.83 -9.51
C ARG A 171 1.94 16.56 -9.64
N VAL A 172 2.57 15.92 -8.65
CA VAL A 172 4.01 15.64 -8.67
C VAL A 172 4.30 14.65 -9.79
N HIS A 173 5.29 14.93 -10.64
CA HIS A 173 5.75 14.03 -11.71
C HIS A 173 6.40 12.79 -11.09
N ASP A 174 6.25 11.63 -11.74
CA ASP A 174 6.70 10.34 -11.19
C ASP A 174 8.21 10.32 -10.99
N GLU A 175 8.99 10.80 -11.97
CA GLU A 175 10.45 10.97 -11.88
C GLU A 175 10.85 11.85 -10.68
N LYS A 176 10.18 13.01 -10.51
CA LYS A 176 10.46 13.90 -9.37
C LYS A 176 10.10 13.28 -8.02
N LEU A 177 9.13 12.39 -7.99
CA LEU A 177 8.80 11.61 -6.81
C LEU A 177 9.91 10.58 -6.53
N TYR A 178 10.44 9.94 -7.58
CA TYR A 178 11.54 8.99 -7.49
C TYR A 178 12.80 9.65 -6.92
N ASP A 179 13.23 10.78 -7.48
CA ASP A 179 14.40 11.53 -7.02
C ASP A 179 14.29 11.94 -5.55
N ARG A 180 13.09 12.41 -5.15
CA ARG A 180 12.83 12.83 -3.77
C ARG A 180 12.75 11.67 -2.79
N SER A 181 12.37 10.50 -3.24
CA SER A 181 12.20 9.33 -2.38
C SER A 181 13.54 8.81 -1.84
N ARG A 182 14.66 9.15 -2.51
CA ARG A 182 16.01 8.62 -2.19
C ARG A 182 16.01 7.11 -2.01
N LEU A 183 15.26 6.43 -2.89
CA LEU A 183 15.06 5.00 -2.83
C LEU A 183 16.38 4.25 -3.01
N ARG A 184 16.72 3.40 -2.05
CA ARG A 184 17.89 2.53 -2.09
C ARG A 184 17.48 1.13 -2.48
N ILE A 185 17.90 0.69 -3.67
CA ILE A 185 17.73 -0.66 -4.19
C ILE A 185 19.09 -1.35 -4.16
N PRO A 186 19.20 -2.58 -3.67
CA PRO A 186 20.45 -3.33 -3.66
C PRO A 186 21.09 -3.41 -5.06
N GLN A 187 22.42 -3.34 -5.11
CA GLN A 187 23.17 -3.52 -6.35
C GLN A 187 22.98 -4.95 -6.90
N GLY A 188 23.16 -5.12 -8.21
CA GLY A 188 23.02 -6.42 -8.86
C GLY A 188 21.58 -6.83 -9.23
N VAL A 189 20.55 -6.13 -8.74
CA VAL A 189 19.16 -6.41 -9.11
C VAL A 189 18.71 -5.46 -10.22
N PRO A 190 18.27 -5.98 -11.39
CA PRO A 190 17.72 -5.15 -12.47
C PRO A 190 16.52 -4.34 -11.99
N LYS A 191 16.55 -3.03 -12.23
CA LYS A 191 15.47 -2.11 -11.82
C LYS A 191 14.83 -1.45 -13.03
N SER A 192 13.52 -1.44 -13.07
CA SER A 192 12.73 -0.95 -14.22
C SER A 192 11.62 -0.04 -13.76
N GLY A 193 11.28 0.94 -14.59
CA GLY A 193 10.17 1.86 -14.41
C GLY A 193 9.32 2.00 -15.67
N ASP A 194 8.27 2.79 -15.59
CA ASP A 194 7.48 3.15 -16.75
C ASP A 194 8.11 4.33 -17.53
N SER A 195 7.48 4.76 -18.61
CA SER A 195 7.92 5.90 -19.41
C SER A 195 7.84 7.25 -18.69
N GLY A 196 7.32 7.30 -17.47
CA GLY A 196 7.26 8.47 -16.60
C GLY A 196 8.56 8.78 -15.85
N TYR A 197 9.60 7.94 -16.00
CA TYR A 197 10.90 8.06 -15.32
C TYR A 197 12.08 8.27 -16.31
N PRO A 198 12.02 9.24 -17.25
CA PRO A 198 12.97 9.30 -18.37
C PRO A 198 14.42 9.63 -17.97
N GLY A 199 14.65 10.37 -16.91
CA GLY A 199 15.98 10.79 -16.42
C GLY A 199 16.51 9.97 -15.26
N SER A 200 15.78 8.91 -14.86
CA SER A 200 16.18 8.06 -13.75
C SER A 200 17.19 6.97 -14.18
N ASP A 201 17.80 6.33 -13.20
CA ASP A 201 18.68 5.16 -13.38
C ASP A 201 17.91 3.85 -13.59
N LEU A 202 16.59 3.93 -13.79
CA LEU A 202 15.70 2.81 -14.09
C LEU A 202 15.73 2.46 -15.59
N ARG A 203 15.61 1.18 -15.90
CA ARG A 203 15.36 0.73 -17.27
C ARG A 203 13.93 1.10 -17.67
N VAL A 204 13.80 2.06 -18.56
CA VAL A 204 12.49 2.58 -19.02
C VAL A 204 12.26 2.28 -20.51
N PRO A 205 11.00 2.18 -20.95
CA PRO A 205 10.69 2.01 -22.37
C PRO A 205 11.14 3.23 -23.18
N LYS A 206 11.80 2.98 -24.32
CA LYS A 206 12.18 4.04 -25.26
C LYS A 206 10.95 4.68 -25.86
N LYS A 207 10.87 6.01 -25.78
CA LYS A 207 9.77 6.80 -26.36
C LYS A 207 9.89 6.82 -27.90
N LYS A 208 8.76 6.94 -28.59
CA LYS A 208 8.75 7.17 -30.03
C LYS A 208 9.39 8.56 -30.30
N PRO A 209 10.37 8.66 -31.23
CA PRO A 209 10.90 9.96 -31.63
C PRO A 209 9.80 10.86 -32.22
N ARG A 210 9.94 12.17 -32.07
CA ARG A 210 8.96 13.14 -32.59
C ARG A 210 8.82 13.03 -34.12
N LYS A 211 9.93 12.78 -34.82
CA LYS A 211 9.96 12.54 -36.28
C LYS A 211 10.55 11.14 -36.49
N GLY A 212 9.79 10.24 -37.13
CA GLY A 212 10.22 8.88 -37.43
C GLY A 212 9.54 7.79 -36.62
N GLN A 213 10.06 6.57 -36.75
CA GLN A 213 9.58 5.40 -36.07
C GLN A 213 10.69 4.81 -35.18
N ARG A 214 10.31 4.00 -34.18
CA ARG A 214 11.28 3.23 -33.41
C ARG A 214 11.95 2.18 -34.31
N THR A 215 13.21 1.92 -34.04
CA THR A 215 13.92 0.81 -34.67
C THR A 215 13.32 -0.54 -34.21
N ASP A 216 13.57 -1.62 -34.96
CA ASP A 216 13.07 -2.94 -34.59
C ASP A 216 13.70 -3.45 -33.30
N ASP A 217 14.93 -3.08 -33.02
CA ASP A 217 15.60 -3.39 -31.74
C ASP A 217 14.94 -2.65 -30.57
N GLU A 218 14.59 -1.39 -30.74
CA GLU A 218 13.85 -0.64 -29.74
C GLU A 218 12.46 -1.21 -29.50
N ARG A 219 11.78 -1.66 -30.55
CA ARG A 219 10.48 -2.34 -30.45
C ARG A 219 10.62 -3.64 -29.70
N ARG A 220 11.63 -4.46 -30.01
CA ARG A 220 11.93 -5.73 -29.35
C ARG A 220 12.27 -5.52 -27.87
N SER A 221 13.12 -4.54 -27.56
CA SER A 221 13.49 -4.16 -26.19
C SER A 221 12.27 -3.71 -25.38
N ASN A 222 11.45 -2.82 -25.93
CA ASN A 222 10.22 -2.35 -25.28
C ASN A 222 9.22 -3.48 -25.04
N ARG A 223 9.07 -4.42 -25.99
CA ARG A 223 8.20 -5.60 -25.83
C ARG A 223 8.69 -6.52 -24.71
N ARG A 224 10.00 -6.73 -24.58
CA ARG A 224 10.60 -7.51 -23.49
C ARG A 224 10.33 -6.84 -22.14
N LEU A 225 10.59 -5.54 -22.05
CA LEU A 225 10.36 -4.76 -20.84
C LEU A 225 8.86 -4.73 -20.45
N ALA A 226 7.95 -4.63 -21.44
CA ALA A 226 6.51 -4.68 -21.19
C ALA A 226 6.07 -6.02 -20.57
N LYS A 227 6.58 -7.16 -21.08
CA LYS A 227 6.31 -8.49 -20.51
C LYS A 227 6.80 -8.61 -19.05
N GLU A 228 7.94 -8.00 -18.75
CA GLU A 228 8.46 -7.98 -17.37
C GLU A 228 7.58 -7.11 -16.46
N ARG A 229 7.06 -5.98 -16.95
CA ARG A 229 6.24 -5.02 -16.21
C ARG A 229 4.84 -5.52 -15.85
N ILE A 230 4.24 -6.41 -16.64
CA ILE A 230 2.93 -7.03 -16.32
C ILE A 230 2.93 -7.59 -14.90
N VAL A 231 4.04 -8.14 -14.45
CA VAL A 231 4.21 -8.68 -13.10
C VAL A 231 4.09 -7.58 -12.03
N ALA A 232 4.62 -6.38 -12.31
CA ALA A 232 4.50 -5.23 -11.40
C ALA A 232 3.05 -4.72 -11.34
N GLU A 233 2.38 -4.67 -12.47
CA GLU A 233 0.96 -4.29 -12.55
C GLU A 233 0.09 -5.24 -11.73
N HIS A 234 0.39 -6.54 -11.73
CA HIS A 234 -0.26 -7.51 -10.84
C HIS A 234 0.00 -7.21 -9.36
N GLY A 235 1.22 -6.82 -8.99
CA GLY A 235 1.55 -6.40 -7.62
C GLY A 235 0.76 -5.18 -7.16
N LEU A 236 0.68 -4.17 -8.02
CA LEU A 236 -0.14 -2.97 -7.78
C LEU A 236 -1.63 -3.29 -7.75
N GLY A 237 -2.09 -4.20 -8.62
CA GLY A 237 -3.45 -4.70 -8.65
C GLY A 237 -3.85 -5.30 -7.30
N LYS A 238 -2.98 -6.09 -6.68
CA LYS A 238 -3.22 -6.67 -5.34
C LYS A 238 -3.41 -5.60 -4.27
N MET A 239 -2.71 -4.48 -4.32
CA MET A 239 -2.93 -3.36 -3.40
C MET A 239 -4.30 -2.68 -3.63
N LYS A 240 -4.71 -2.52 -4.88
CA LYS A 240 -5.97 -1.85 -5.26
C LYS A 240 -7.22 -2.71 -5.03
N ILE A 241 -7.08 -4.00 -4.79
CA ILE A 241 -8.16 -4.85 -4.31
C ILE A 241 -8.74 -4.32 -2.98
N TRP A 242 -7.91 -3.68 -2.18
CA TRP A 242 -8.33 -2.95 -0.99
C TRP A 242 -8.90 -1.60 -1.41
N ARG A 243 -10.23 -1.47 -1.42
CA ARG A 243 -10.94 -0.31 -1.95
C ARG A 243 -10.61 0.99 -1.22
N ILE A 244 -10.17 0.91 0.03
CA ILE A 244 -9.63 2.06 0.76
C ILE A 244 -8.44 2.73 0.04
N ALA A 245 -7.69 1.98 -0.76
CA ALA A 245 -6.55 2.49 -1.53
C ALA A 245 -6.94 2.95 -2.95
N SER A 246 -8.13 2.63 -3.44
CA SER A 246 -8.58 2.91 -4.81
C SER A 246 -9.82 3.81 -4.88
N ASP A 247 -10.69 3.74 -3.89
CA ASP A 247 -11.96 4.45 -3.85
C ASP A 247 -11.87 5.74 -3.03
N ARG A 248 -12.90 6.60 -3.22
CA ARG A 248 -12.99 7.91 -2.59
C ARG A 248 -13.90 7.87 -1.38
#